data_13a07976e334cfb05d451612da99cc0e
#
_entry.id   13a07976e334cfb05d451612da99cc0e
#
_cell.length_a   1.000
_cell.length_b   1.000
_cell.length_c   1.000
_cell.angle_alpha   90.00
_cell.angle_beta   90.00
_cell.angle_gamma   90.00
#
_symmetry.space_group_name_H-M   'P 1'
#
loop_
_entity.id
_entity.type
_entity.pdbx_description
1 polymer ?
#
loop_
_entity_poly.entity_id
_entity_poly.type
_entity_poly.pdbx_seq_one_letter_code
_entity_poly.pdbx_strand_id
1 'polypeptide(L)'
;MGSRIFSPLLVAALILGLLAVGPAPRALAAPAAPSPAAATCASSVGPGIPNPGGLPTGVPGFHAQWYGQSGYPTLCPGERSTATVAYYNSGSLGWVRGRMGEVAYLGTWGPEPGQDRATPLGGDGAAASPATGWPRYNRIAMQPADYVGPGMVSWFQFTIQAPATAGYYRLYLRPLIEGATWLEDFGVFWLVTVLNPDGTRPAPPETGLGYSYQSVSTVRGSFNVHLIKERLSQVTVKTLTANTTDCFNNCPAKPLDQYAGENGAYAGMNGTYLCPPDYAQCAGKVNSYDYAVYNSNLRRWINYNALNAQNGGLFFNGASTSVYRRTYVYYQNQTPITAAITNFPLLVQNGSVIDSTSEQNGSQLLKGTKGAIGVDGTYIYLVIVTNATVTDSAYVMQALGARDALNLDGGGTAAMWIGGSYKVGPGRLLPNAIVLTKP
;
A
#
# COMPACT_ATOMS: atom_id res chain seq x y z
N MET A 1 67.82 7.30 53.05
CA MET A 1 67.22 8.11 54.08
C MET A 1 65.74 8.02 53.90
N GLY A 2 64.95 7.20 54.51
CA GLY A 2 64.76 6.87 55.92
C GLY A 2 63.63 7.73 56.45
N SER A 3 62.45 7.15 56.54
CA SER A 3 61.75 7.04 57.82
C SER A 3 60.37 6.40 57.68
N ARG A 4 60.19 5.34 58.43
CA ARG A 4 58.95 4.70 58.80
C ARG A 4 58.23 5.45 59.87
N ILE A 5 56.91 5.50 60.02
CA ILE A 5 56.17 5.59 61.28
C ILE A 5 54.80 4.88 61.17
N PHE A 6 54.65 3.94 62.00
CA PHE A 6 53.65 3.11 62.67
C PHE A 6 52.17 3.55 62.67
N SER A 7 51.35 2.49 62.56
CA SER A 7 49.94 2.40 63.04
C SER A 7 49.81 2.51 64.54
N PRO A 8 48.54 2.78 65.02
CA PRO A 8 48.05 1.84 66.01
C PRO A 8 46.60 1.30 65.66
N LEU A 9 46.40 0.05 66.03
CA LEU A 9 45.15 -0.65 66.18
C LEU A 9 44.27 0.03 67.26
N LEU A 10 42.95 0.11 66.93
CA LEU A 10 41.95 0.28 67.98
C LEU A 10 40.94 -0.92 67.84
N VAL A 11 40.95 -1.72 68.91
CA VAL A 11 39.99 -2.79 69.18
C VAL A 11 38.69 -2.12 69.68
N ALA A 12 37.56 -2.38 69.00
CA ALA A 12 36.26 -2.01 69.53
C ALA A 12 35.40 -3.33 69.64
N ALA A 13 34.92 -3.53 70.83
CA ALA A 13 34.19 -4.70 71.25
C ALA A 13 32.83 -4.84 70.58
N LEU A 14 32.52 -6.06 70.17
CA LEU A 14 31.18 -6.44 69.72
C LEU A 14 30.26 -6.59 70.94
N ILE A 15 29.18 -5.77 70.97
CA ILE A 15 28.02 -6.03 71.85
C ILE A 15 26.93 -6.64 70.94
N LEU A 16 26.68 -7.93 71.11
CA LEU A 16 25.51 -8.62 70.48
C LEU A 16 24.23 -8.20 71.23
N GLY A 17 23.44 -7.35 70.58
CA GLY A 17 22.05 -7.13 70.96
C GLY A 17 21.12 -8.03 70.17
N LEU A 18 20.56 -9.05 70.82
CA LEU A 18 19.43 -9.81 70.27
C LEU A 18 18.20 -8.91 70.17
N LEU A 19 17.89 -8.45 68.96
CA LEU A 19 16.58 -7.88 68.64
C LEU A 19 15.64 -9.01 68.20
N ALA A 20 14.63 -9.33 69.00
CA ALA A 20 13.55 -10.24 68.65
C ALA A 20 12.74 -9.64 67.46
N VAL A 21 12.86 -10.22 66.28
CA VAL A 21 12.02 -9.89 65.14
C VAL A 21 10.64 -10.54 65.29
N GLY A 22 9.65 -9.78 65.69
CA GLY A 22 8.25 -10.18 65.66
C GLY A 22 7.76 -10.38 64.21
N PRO A 23 6.80 -11.28 63.98
CA PRO A 23 6.27 -11.51 62.63
C PRO A 23 5.60 -10.24 62.10
N ALA A 24 6.05 -9.78 60.90
CA ALA A 24 5.41 -8.69 60.19
C ALA A 24 3.94 -8.99 59.89
N PRO A 25 3.05 -8.02 60.02
CA PRO A 25 1.64 -8.22 59.65
C PRO A 25 1.55 -8.52 58.15
N ARG A 26 0.95 -9.70 57.83
CA ARG A 26 0.57 -10.00 56.42
C ARG A 26 -0.44 -8.97 55.95
N ALA A 27 -0.04 -8.13 55.01
CA ALA A 27 -0.97 -7.30 54.26
C ALA A 27 -1.95 -8.25 53.49
N LEU A 28 -3.21 -8.18 53.83
CA LEU A 28 -4.26 -8.79 53.04
C LEU A 28 -4.23 -8.18 51.65
N ALA A 29 -3.93 -8.99 50.63
CA ALA A 29 -4.01 -8.56 49.22
C ALA A 29 -5.46 -8.09 48.96
N ALA A 30 -5.61 -6.88 48.49
CA ALA A 30 -6.90 -6.41 47.98
C ALA A 30 -7.40 -7.36 46.89
N PRO A 31 -8.71 -7.68 46.85
CA PRO A 31 -9.26 -8.50 45.78
C PRO A 31 -8.94 -7.83 44.44
N ALA A 32 -8.37 -8.60 43.53
CA ALA A 32 -8.12 -8.13 42.15
C ALA A 32 -9.44 -7.64 41.57
N ALA A 33 -9.44 -6.42 41.02
CA ALA A 33 -10.57 -5.92 40.26
C ALA A 33 -10.91 -6.94 39.16
N PRO A 34 -12.19 -7.25 38.91
CA PRO A 34 -12.59 -8.19 37.87
C PRO A 34 -12.02 -7.64 36.54
N SER A 35 -11.27 -8.46 35.84
CA SER A 35 -10.86 -8.15 34.46
C SER A 35 -12.13 -7.82 33.67
N PRO A 36 -12.12 -6.72 32.85
CA PRO A 36 -13.25 -6.46 31.98
C PRO A 36 -13.48 -7.70 31.10
N ALA A 37 -14.73 -8.18 31.09
CA ALA A 37 -15.10 -9.29 30.21
C ALA A 37 -14.66 -8.92 28.77
N ALA A 38 -13.93 -9.80 28.13
CA ALA A 38 -13.54 -9.59 26.73
C ALA A 38 -14.82 -9.35 25.92
N ALA A 39 -14.89 -8.25 25.19
CA ALA A 39 -16.01 -7.96 24.33
C ALA A 39 -16.16 -9.12 23.33
N THR A 40 -17.28 -9.82 23.37
CA THR A 40 -17.55 -10.91 22.43
C THR A 40 -17.96 -10.30 21.10
N CYS A 41 -17.33 -10.75 20.02
CA CYS A 41 -17.69 -10.36 18.66
C CYS A 41 -19.15 -10.77 18.40
N ALA A 42 -19.95 -9.86 17.84
CA ALA A 42 -21.34 -10.10 17.46
C ALA A 42 -21.58 -9.72 15.99
N SER A 43 -22.09 -10.68 15.22
CA SER A 43 -22.44 -10.47 13.82
C SER A 43 -23.76 -9.73 13.65
N SER A 44 -23.90 -9.03 12.54
CA SER A 44 -25.13 -8.36 12.14
C SER A 44 -25.24 -8.28 10.60
N VAL A 45 -26.47 -8.10 10.12
CA VAL A 45 -26.76 -7.85 8.71
C VAL A 45 -27.53 -6.55 8.61
N GLY A 46 -27.08 -5.64 7.75
CA GLY A 46 -27.74 -4.37 7.50
C GLY A 46 -29.10 -4.53 6.80
N PRO A 47 -29.85 -3.44 6.60
CA PRO A 47 -31.13 -3.46 5.90
C PRO A 47 -30.97 -3.91 4.44
N GLY A 48 -31.99 -4.56 3.90
CA GLY A 48 -32.06 -4.92 2.49
C GLY A 48 -32.09 -3.68 1.57
N ILE A 49 -31.63 -3.85 0.36
CA ILE A 49 -31.56 -2.81 -0.67
C ILE A 49 -32.63 -3.13 -1.72
N PRO A 50 -33.75 -2.40 -1.78
CA PRO A 50 -34.80 -2.59 -2.79
C PRO A 50 -34.37 -2.02 -4.14
N ASN A 51 -35.02 -2.47 -5.18
CA ASN A 51 -34.82 -1.96 -6.51
C ASN A 51 -35.32 -0.49 -6.66
N PRO A 52 -34.70 0.32 -7.54
CA PRO A 52 -35.08 1.72 -7.73
C PRO A 52 -36.42 1.91 -8.52
N GLY A 53 -37.06 0.86 -9.02
CA GLY A 53 -38.26 0.90 -9.86
C GLY A 53 -37.94 0.86 -11.36
N GLY A 54 -39.01 0.78 -12.20
CA GLY A 54 -38.87 0.82 -13.67
C GLY A 54 -38.28 -0.47 -14.25
N LEU A 55 -39.07 -1.57 -14.37
CA LEU A 55 -38.61 -2.84 -14.91
C LEU A 55 -38.92 -2.94 -16.42
N PRO A 56 -37.89 -2.97 -17.32
CA PRO A 56 -38.12 -3.27 -18.71
C PRO A 56 -38.57 -4.72 -18.90
N THR A 57 -39.40 -5.02 -19.91
CA THR A 57 -39.88 -6.36 -20.20
C THR A 57 -39.77 -6.69 -21.70
N GLY A 58 -39.54 -7.98 -22.01
CA GLY A 58 -39.56 -8.47 -23.37
C GLY A 58 -38.41 -8.02 -24.26
N VAL A 59 -37.27 -7.64 -23.67
CA VAL A 59 -36.07 -7.32 -24.45
C VAL A 59 -35.60 -8.58 -25.18
N PRO A 60 -35.36 -8.55 -26.52
CA PRO A 60 -34.99 -9.73 -27.27
C PRO A 60 -33.71 -10.39 -26.76
N GLY A 61 -33.78 -11.70 -26.45
CA GLY A 61 -32.63 -12.47 -25.94
C GLY A 61 -32.67 -12.71 -24.42
N PHE A 62 -31.51 -13.05 -23.86
CA PHE A 62 -31.31 -13.20 -22.42
C PHE A 62 -30.97 -11.85 -21.80
N HIS A 63 -31.81 -11.41 -20.87
CA HIS A 63 -31.61 -10.15 -20.14
C HIS A 63 -32.03 -10.29 -18.69
N ALA A 64 -31.40 -9.54 -17.81
CA ALA A 64 -31.73 -9.46 -16.39
C ALA A 64 -31.81 -8.00 -15.94
N GLN A 65 -32.74 -7.70 -15.06
CA GLN A 65 -32.83 -6.45 -14.34
C GLN A 65 -32.63 -6.73 -12.85
N TRP A 66 -31.75 -5.97 -12.21
CA TRP A 66 -31.60 -6.06 -10.74
C TRP A 66 -32.94 -5.71 -10.06
N TYR A 67 -33.35 -6.58 -9.12
CA TYR A 67 -34.64 -6.47 -8.44
C TYR A 67 -34.51 -6.11 -6.97
N GLY A 68 -33.35 -6.41 -6.34
CA GLY A 68 -33.07 -6.11 -4.95
C GLY A 68 -32.08 -7.11 -4.35
N GLN A 69 -31.58 -6.78 -3.17
CA GLN A 69 -30.62 -7.62 -2.45
C GLN A 69 -30.73 -7.48 -0.94
N SER A 70 -30.23 -8.49 -0.23
CA SER A 70 -30.05 -8.43 1.23
C SER A 70 -29.00 -7.39 1.61
N GLY A 71 -29.03 -6.93 2.88
CA GLY A 71 -28.11 -5.96 3.41
C GLY A 71 -26.67 -6.50 3.55
N TYR A 72 -25.76 -5.60 3.84
CA TYR A 72 -24.34 -5.90 4.01
C TYR A 72 -24.07 -6.49 5.39
N PRO A 73 -23.39 -7.66 5.49
CA PRO A 73 -23.10 -8.29 6.75
C PRO A 73 -21.85 -7.68 7.44
N THR A 74 -21.93 -7.63 8.77
CA THR A 74 -20.78 -7.45 9.65
C THR A 74 -20.59 -8.77 10.38
N LEU A 75 -19.42 -9.40 10.23
CA LEU A 75 -19.16 -10.78 10.67
C LEU A 75 -17.94 -10.84 11.57
N CYS A 76 -17.93 -11.81 12.48
CA CYS A 76 -16.71 -12.21 13.16
C CYS A 76 -15.82 -13.05 12.24
N PRO A 77 -14.48 -13.14 12.49
CA PRO A 77 -13.59 -13.98 11.71
C PRO A 77 -14.08 -15.42 11.60
N GLY A 78 -14.12 -15.96 10.37
CA GLY A 78 -14.58 -17.32 10.08
C GLY A 78 -16.08 -17.54 10.06
N GLU A 79 -16.87 -16.58 10.49
CA GLU A 79 -18.34 -16.67 10.52
C GLU A 79 -18.96 -16.67 9.13
N ARG A 80 -20.18 -17.20 9.05
CA ARG A 80 -20.96 -17.29 7.82
C ARG A 80 -22.23 -16.48 7.90
N SER A 81 -22.62 -15.92 6.76
CA SER A 81 -23.89 -15.22 6.59
C SER A 81 -24.50 -15.62 5.26
N THR A 82 -25.83 -15.72 5.25
CA THR A 82 -26.59 -15.91 4.01
C THR A 82 -26.85 -14.56 3.35
N ALA A 83 -26.56 -14.46 2.05
CA ALA A 83 -26.87 -13.33 1.21
C ALA A 83 -27.83 -13.73 0.10
N THR A 84 -28.68 -12.81 -0.32
CA THR A 84 -29.67 -13.02 -1.38
C THR A 84 -29.67 -11.84 -2.32
N VAL A 85 -29.63 -12.11 -3.65
CA VAL A 85 -29.92 -11.11 -4.68
C VAL A 85 -31.02 -11.64 -5.59
N ALA A 86 -31.91 -10.75 -5.97
CA ALA A 86 -32.96 -11.05 -6.93
C ALA A 86 -32.71 -10.36 -8.26
N TYR A 87 -32.93 -11.11 -9.33
CA TYR A 87 -32.95 -10.59 -10.68
C TYR A 87 -34.26 -10.94 -11.37
N TYR A 88 -34.84 -9.96 -12.01
CA TYR A 88 -35.99 -10.08 -12.87
C TYR A 88 -35.55 -10.42 -14.28
N ASN A 89 -36.12 -11.48 -14.87
CA ASN A 89 -35.88 -11.81 -16.28
C ASN A 89 -36.60 -10.78 -17.19
N SER A 90 -35.87 -9.79 -17.63
CA SER A 90 -36.35 -8.72 -18.52
C SER A 90 -36.27 -9.10 -19.99
N GLY A 91 -35.71 -10.27 -20.33
CA GLY A 91 -35.54 -10.78 -21.65
C GLY A 91 -36.78 -11.45 -22.23
N SER A 92 -36.68 -11.89 -23.50
CA SER A 92 -37.67 -12.70 -24.18
C SER A 92 -37.41 -14.20 -24.07
N LEU A 93 -36.23 -14.60 -23.61
CA LEU A 93 -35.83 -15.99 -23.41
C LEU A 93 -35.86 -16.37 -21.91
N GLY A 94 -36.39 -17.57 -21.64
CA GLY A 94 -36.40 -18.12 -20.29
C GLY A 94 -35.05 -18.70 -19.88
N TRP A 95 -34.76 -18.66 -18.59
CA TRP A 95 -33.58 -19.31 -18.00
C TRP A 95 -33.99 -20.72 -17.56
N VAL A 96 -33.26 -21.75 -18.01
CA VAL A 96 -33.58 -23.15 -17.77
C VAL A 96 -32.49 -23.82 -16.98
N ARG A 97 -32.78 -24.23 -15.74
CA ARG A 97 -31.83 -24.91 -14.84
C ARG A 97 -31.36 -26.23 -15.43
N GLY A 98 -30.07 -26.53 -15.27
CA GLY A 98 -29.48 -27.78 -15.77
C GLY A 98 -29.23 -27.83 -17.28
N ARG A 99 -29.53 -26.75 -18.01
CA ARG A 99 -29.33 -26.69 -19.48
C ARG A 99 -28.22 -25.69 -19.80
N MET A 100 -27.10 -26.20 -20.28
CA MET A 100 -25.98 -25.37 -20.73
C MET A 100 -26.44 -24.40 -21.83
N GLY A 101 -26.06 -23.14 -21.77
CA GLY A 101 -26.50 -22.07 -22.68
C GLY A 101 -27.83 -21.43 -22.28
N GLU A 102 -28.53 -21.93 -21.25
CA GLU A 102 -29.81 -21.38 -20.77
C GLU A 102 -29.85 -21.21 -19.24
N VAL A 103 -28.94 -21.83 -18.48
CA VAL A 103 -28.93 -21.78 -17.03
C VAL A 103 -28.26 -20.48 -16.52
N ALA A 104 -28.95 -19.81 -15.60
CA ALA A 104 -28.43 -18.58 -14.99
C ALA A 104 -27.61 -18.86 -13.74
N TYR A 105 -26.45 -18.18 -13.63
CA TYR A 105 -25.56 -18.15 -12.47
C TYR A 105 -25.26 -16.72 -12.04
N LEU A 106 -24.76 -16.58 -10.82
CA LEU A 106 -24.03 -15.40 -10.38
C LEU A 106 -22.53 -15.67 -10.50
N GLY A 107 -21.82 -14.85 -11.25
CA GLY A 107 -20.38 -14.91 -11.37
C GLY A 107 -19.70 -13.78 -10.59
N THR A 108 -18.45 -14.03 -10.16
CA THR A 108 -17.59 -12.97 -9.59
C THR A 108 -17.25 -11.94 -10.65
N TRP A 109 -17.26 -10.66 -10.27
CA TRP A 109 -17.12 -9.54 -11.20
C TRP A 109 -16.15 -8.47 -10.67
N GLY A 110 -15.93 -7.40 -11.44
CA GLY A 110 -15.08 -6.27 -11.09
C GLY A 110 -15.79 -5.16 -10.32
N PRO A 111 -15.01 -4.28 -9.64
CA PRO A 111 -13.56 -4.30 -9.55
C PRO A 111 -12.96 -5.36 -8.62
N GLU A 112 -13.71 -5.86 -7.63
CA GLU A 112 -13.23 -6.83 -6.64
C GLU A 112 -14.21 -8.02 -6.50
N PRO A 113 -13.77 -9.25 -6.65
CA PRO A 113 -12.39 -9.72 -6.85
C PRO A 113 -11.90 -9.63 -8.31
N GLY A 114 -12.74 -9.22 -9.23
CA GLY A 114 -12.52 -9.25 -10.68
C GLY A 114 -13.32 -10.34 -11.37
N GLN A 115 -13.49 -10.20 -12.70
CA GLN A 115 -14.22 -11.19 -13.51
C GLN A 115 -13.57 -12.57 -13.38
N ASP A 116 -14.38 -13.56 -13.03
CA ASP A 116 -13.99 -14.97 -12.88
C ASP A 116 -12.83 -15.20 -11.88
N ARG A 117 -12.63 -14.32 -10.90
CA ARG A 117 -11.59 -14.43 -9.90
C ARG A 117 -12.12 -15.02 -8.59
N ALA A 118 -11.24 -15.74 -7.89
CA ALA A 118 -11.50 -16.21 -6.53
C ALA A 118 -11.54 -15.05 -5.54
N THR A 119 -12.28 -15.23 -4.44
CA THR A 119 -12.37 -14.27 -3.33
C THR A 119 -12.22 -14.98 -2.00
N PRO A 120 -11.60 -14.35 -0.98
CA PRO A 120 -11.50 -14.93 0.35
C PRO A 120 -12.88 -15.12 1.04
N LEU A 121 -13.94 -14.50 0.52
CA LEU A 121 -15.32 -14.63 1.03
C LEU A 121 -15.99 -15.94 0.63
N GLY A 122 -15.40 -16.73 -0.23
CA GLY A 122 -15.86 -18.06 -0.65
C GLY A 122 -15.30 -19.20 0.19
N GLY A 123 -14.46 -18.91 1.18
CA GLY A 123 -13.78 -19.91 2.02
C GLY A 123 -12.38 -20.19 1.49
N ASP A 124 -12.09 -21.41 1.05
CA ASP A 124 -10.74 -21.85 0.67
C ASP A 124 -10.21 -21.29 -0.66
N GLY A 125 -11.04 -20.60 -1.44
CA GLY A 125 -10.65 -20.03 -2.74
C GLY A 125 -10.35 -21.07 -3.83
N ALA A 126 -10.60 -22.35 -3.58
CA ALA A 126 -10.37 -23.45 -4.50
C ALA A 126 -11.43 -23.51 -5.63
N ALA A 127 -11.28 -24.47 -6.55
CA ALA A 127 -12.19 -24.69 -7.69
C ALA A 127 -13.65 -24.95 -7.28
N ALA A 128 -13.87 -25.42 -6.06
CA ALA A 128 -15.16 -25.49 -5.39
C ALA A 128 -14.96 -25.07 -3.94
N SER A 129 -15.94 -24.38 -3.34
CA SER A 129 -15.91 -24.02 -1.92
C SER A 129 -16.93 -24.87 -1.15
N PRO A 130 -16.59 -26.06 -0.65
CA PRO A 130 -17.50 -26.92 0.09
C PRO A 130 -18.07 -26.25 1.33
N ALA A 131 -17.29 -25.37 1.95
CA ALA A 131 -17.68 -24.64 3.15
C ALA A 131 -18.82 -23.66 2.89
N THR A 132 -18.88 -23.01 1.75
CA THR A 132 -19.91 -22.05 1.36
C THR A 132 -20.98 -22.66 0.47
N GLY A 133 -20.73 -23.84 -0.12
CA GLY A 133 -21.66 -24.49 -1.03
C GLY A 133 -21.79 -23.81 -2.39
N TRP A 134 -20.84 -22.96 -2.78
CA TRP A 134 -20.82 -22.35 -4.10
C TRP A 134 -20.61 -23.41 -5.19
N PRO A 135 -21.30 -23.30 -6.35
CA PRO A 135 -21.07 -24.22 -7.46
C PRO A 135 -19.63 -24.28 -7.94
N ARG A 136 -18.90 -23.14 -7.91
CA ARG A 136 -17.47 -23.01 -8.21
C ARG A 136 -16.93 -21.77 -7.50
N TYR A 137 -15.60 -21.63 -7.42
CA TYR A 137 -14.94 -20.44 -6.85
C TYR A 137 -15.37 -19.11 -7.49
N ASN A 138 -15.82 -19.15 -8.76
CA ASN A 138 -16.25 -18.00 -9.56
C ASN A 138 -17.74 -18.06 -9.96
N ARG A 139 -18.49 -19.06 -9.47
CA ARG A 139 -19.94 -19.19 -9.59
C ARG A 139 -20.56 -19.33 -8.22
N ILE A 140 -21.10 -18.22 -7.75
CA ILE A 140 -21.50 -18.04 -6.35
C ILE A 140 -22.83 -18.71 -6.05
N ALA A 141 -23.77 -18.62 -7.01
CA ALA A 141 -25.08 -19.26 -6.95
C ALA A 141 -25.58 -19.59 -8.33
N MET A 142 -26.46 -20.58 -8.42
CA MET A 142 -27.24 -20.93 -9.59
C MET A 142 -28.70 -20.58 -9.33
N GLN A 143 -29.48 -20.28 -10.37
CA GLN A 143 -30.94 -20.08 -10.22
C GLN A 143 -31.56 -21.23 -9.44
N PRO A 144 -32.42 -20.97 -8.43
CA PRO A 144 -33.02 -22.03 -7.63
C PRO A 144 -34.21 -22.74 -8.36
N ALA A 145 -34.95 -21.99 -9.15
CA ALA A 145 -36.10 -22.53 -9.90
C ALA A 145 -35.63 -23.24 -11.16
N ASP A 146 -36.37 -24.30 -11.58
CA ASP A 146 -36.07 -25.02 -12.81
C ASP A 146 -36.28 -24.15 -14.04
N TYR A 147 -37.22 -23.21 -13.98
CA TYR A 147 -37.50 -22.26 -15.07
C TYR A 147 -37.80 -20.87 -14.54
N VAL A 148 -37.15 -19.86 -15.12
CA VAL A 148 -37.41 -18.44 -14.87
C VAL A 148 -37.77 -17.80 -16.22
N GLY A 149 -39.06 -17.70 -16.48
CA GLY A 149 -39.59 -17.12 -17.72
C GLY A 149 -39.48 -15.59 -17.76
N PRO A 150 -39.71 -15.00 -18.95
CA PRO A 150 -39.88 -13.55 -19.08
C PRO A 150 -40.88 -13.00 -18.08
N GLY A 151 -40.51 -11.93 -17.39
CA GLY A 151 -41.34 -11.33 -16.36
C GLY A 151 -41.28 -12.00 -14.98
N MET A 152 -40.51 -13.05 -14.80
CA MET A 152 -40.32 -13.73 -13.51
C MET A 152 -39.07 -13.27 -12.79
N VAL A 153 -39.09 -13.39 -11.43
CA VAL A 153 -37.95 -13.04 -10.56
C VAL A 153 -37.25 -14.32 -10.09
N SER A 154 -35.93 -14.35 -10.18
CA SER A 154 -35.08 -15.39 -9.59
C SER A 154 -34.36 -14.86 -8.36
N TRP A 155 -34.44 -15.61 -7.26
CA TRP A 155 -33.85 -15.28 -5.95
C TRP A 155 -32.59 -16.12 -5.73
N PHE A 156 -31.43 -15.59 -6.11
CA PHE A 156 -30.14 -16.25 -5.90
C PHE A 156 -29.72 -16.11 -4.46
N GLN A 157 -29.62 -17.23 -3.76
CA GLN A 157 -29.16 -17.28 -2.37
C GLN A 157 -27.80 -17.95 -2.29
N PHE A 158 -26.89 -17.41 -1.47
CA PHE A 158 -25.54 -17.93 -1.30
C PHE A 158 -25.00 -17.62 0.10
N THR A 159 -23.99 -18.39 0.52
CA THR A 159 -23.30 -18.18 1.78
C THR A 159 -22.04 -17.36 1.57
N ILE A 160 -21.84 -16.31 2.37
CA ILE A 160 -20.58 -15.58 2.53
C ILE A 160 -19.89 -16.13 3.77
N GLN A 161 -18.61 -16.45 3.68
CA GLN A 161 -17.78 -16.81 4.81
C GLN A 161 -16.73 -15.72 5.04
N ALA A 162 -16.67 -15.16 6.25
CA ALA A 162 -15.67 -14.19 6.65
C ALA A 162 -14.28 -14.84 6.68
N PRO A 163 -13.24 -14.24 6.08
CA PRO A 163 -11.87 -14.67 6.28
C PRO A 163 -11.43 -14.48 7.74
N ALA A 164 -10.29 -15.09 8.11
CA ALA A 164 -9.73 -14.96 9.46
C ALA A 164 -9.21 -13.55 9.77
N THR A 165 -8.83 -12.80 8.72
CA THR A 165 -8.28 -11.45 8.85
C THR A 165 -9.40 -10.42 8.92
N ALA A 166 -9.37 -9.55 9.94
CA ALA A 166 -10.28 -8.41 10.04
C ALA A 166 -10.05 -7.42 8.89
N GLY A 167 -11.12 -6.81 8.39
CA GLY A 167 -11.02 -5.91 7.25
C GLY A 167 -12.36 -5.62 6.58
N TYR A 168 -12.29 -4.91 5.47
CA TYR A 168 -13.41 -4.61 4.61
C TYR A 168 -13.21 -5.32 3.27
N TYR A 169 -14.16 -6.17 2.89
CA TYR A 169 -14.09 -6.99 1.69
C TYR A 169 -15.25 -6.68 0.79
N ARG A 170 -15.00 -6.54 -0.51
CA ARG A 170 -16.05 -6.36 -1.51
C ARG A 170 -16.21 -7.62 -2.34
N LEU A 171 -17.44 -7.94 -2.65
CA LEU A 171 -17.83 -9.06 -3.51
C LEU A 171 -18.77 -8.52 -4.58
N TYR A 172 -18.21 -8.13 -5.73
CA TYR A 172 -18.99 -7.75 -6.89
C TYR A 172 -19.47 -8.99 -7.63
N LEU A 173 -20.74 -8.98 -7.97
CA LEU A 173 -21.40 -10.08 -8.67
C LEU A 173 -22.14 -9.58 -9.93
N ARG A 174 -22.13 -10.39 -10.94
CA ARG A 174 -22.89 -10.16 -12.17
C ARG A 174 -23.60 -11.44 -12.58
N PRO A 175 -24.89 -11.38 -13.00
CA PRO A 175 -25.60 -12.54 -13.53
C PRO A 175 -25.08 -12.91 -14.92
N LEU A 176 -25.12 -14.19 -15.24
CA LEU A 176 -24.76 -14.71 -16.55
C LEU A 176 -25.59 -15.92 -16.90
N ILE A 177 -25.73 -16.19 -18.21
CA ILE A 177 -26.17 -17.49 -18.72
C ILE A 177 -24.91 -18.30 -19.02
N GLU A 178 -24.71 -19.38 -18.27
CA GLU A 178 -23.47 -20.18 -18.37
C GLU A 178 -23.35 -20.79 -19.77
N GLY A 179 -22.21 -20.53 -20.43
CA GLY A 179 -21.93 -20.98 -21.78
C GLY A 179 -22.54 -20.10 -22.90
N ALA A 180 -23.23 -19.00 -22.55
CA ALA A 180 -23.84 -18.10 -23.54
C ALA A 180 -23.36 -16.63 -23.37
N THR A 181 -23.74 -15.97 -22.31
CA THR A 181 -23.45 -14.52 -22.16
C THR A 181 -23.48 -14.04 -20.71
N TRP A 182 -22.73 -12.99 -20.42
CA TRP A 182 -22.93 -12.16 -19.24
C TRP A 182 -24.15 -11.26 -19.45
N LEU A 183 -25.04 -11.21 -18.45
CA LEU A 183 -26.19 -10.33 -18.47
C LEU A 183 -25.79 -8.92 -18.05
N GLU A 184 -26.74 -8.02 -17.78
CA GLU A 184 -26.48 -6.62 -17.47
C GLU A 184 -25.66 -6.46 -16.18
N ASP A 185 -24.76 -5.46 -16.16
CA ASP A 185 -23.98 -5.07 -15.00
C ASP A 185 -24.68 -3.89 -14.28
N PHE A 186 -25.21 -4.16 -13.11
CA PHE A 186 -25.82 -3.15 -12.24
C PHE A 186 -24.89 -2.71 -11.10
N GLY A 187 -23.60 -3.08 -11.13
CA GLY A 187 -22.66 -2.78 -10.06
C GLY A 187 -23.04 -3.42 -8.71
N VAL A 188 -23.72 -4.56 -8.75
CA VAL A 188 -24.18 -5.26 -7.54
C VAL A 188 -23.00 -5.80 -6.76
N PHE A 189 -22.91 -5.45 -5.46
CA PHE A 189 -21.88 -5.95 -4.59
C PHE A 189 -22.35 -6.10 -3.15
N TRP A 190 -21.58 -6.84 -2.34
CA TRP A 190 -21.64 -6.82 -0.88
C TRP A 190 -20.39 -6.19 -0.32
N LEU A 191 -20.56 -5.28 0.64
CA LEU A 191 -19.50 -4.83 1.54
C LEU A 191 -19.58 -5.67 2.82
N VAL A 192 -18.63 -6.57 2.98
CA VAL A 192 -18.51 -7.44 4.16
C VAL A 192 -17.50 -6.82 5.11
N THR A 193 -17.95 -6.45 6.31
CA THR A 193 -17.07 -6.01 7.39
C THR A 193 -16.71 -7.21 8.25
N VAL A 194 -15.43 -7.57 8.32
CA VAL A 194 -14.93 -8.60 9.23
C VAL A 194 -14.32 -7.91 10.44
N LEU A 195 -14.93 -8.11 11.62
CA LEU A 195 -14.54 -7.48 12.88
C LEU A 195 -13.18 -8.01 13.38
N ASN A 196 -12.52 -7.22 14.22
CA ASN A 196 -11.42 -7.71 15.03
C ASN A 196 -11.90 -8.80 15.99
N PRO A 197 -11.03 -9.71 16.49
CA PRO A 197 -11.43 -10.76 17.44
C PRO A 197 -12.08 -10.22 18.72
N ASP A 198 -11.77 -8.99 19.12
CA ASP A 198 -12.36 -8.29 20.27
C ASP A 198 -13.73 -7.67 19.98
N GLY A 199 -14.28 -7.84 18.78
CA GLY A 199 -15.56 -7.29 18.35
C GLY A 199 -15.50 -5.83 17.89
N THR A 200 -14.36 -5.18 17.93
CA THR A 200 -14.20 -3.82 17.39
C THR A 200 -14.18 -3.82 15.85
N ARG A 201 -14.58 -2.72 15.23
CA ARG A 201 -14.46 -2.57 13.78
C ARG A 201 -12.99 -2.41 13.39
N PRO A 202 -12.54 -3.02 12.29
CA PRO A 202 -11.22 -2.72 11.73
C PRO A 202 -11.14 -1.22 11.40
N ALA A 203 -9.94 -0.66 11.44
CA ALA A 203 -9.74 0.70 10.95
C ALA A 203 -10.25 0.79 9.50
N PRO A 204 -10.98 1.85 9.12
CA PRO A 204 -11.36 2.05 7.73
C PRO A 204 -10.14 1.96 6.82
N PRO A 205 -10.28 1.45 5.58
CA PRO A 205 -9.19 1.56 4.61
C PRO A 205 -8.75 3.02 4.55
N GLU A 206 -7.45 3.25 4.73
CA GLU A 206 -6.94 4.62 4.67
C GLU A 206 -7.18 5.17 3.27
N THR A 207 -7.93 6.26 3.20
CA THR A 207 -8.13 6.98 1.94
C THR A 207 -6.81 7.60 1.49
N GLY A 208 -6.52 7.51 0.21
CA GLY A 208 -5.32 8.12 -0.40
C GLY A 208 -4.07 7.25 -0.39
N LEU A 209 -4.16 5.95 -0.01
CA LEU A 209 -3.09 4.98 -0.26
C LEU A 209 -3.13 4.46 -1.71
N GLY A 210 -1.98 3.94 -2.15
CA GLY A 210 -1.80 3.51 -3.53
C GLY A 210 -1.55 4.68 -4.47
N TYR A 211 -1.92 4.48 -5.74
CA TYR A 211 -1.74 5.49 -6.76
C TYR A 211 -2.94 6.43 -6.87
N SER A 212 -2.65 7.72 -7.00
CA SER A 212 -3.62 8.75 -7.38
C SER A 212 -3.02 9.75 -8.38
N TYR A 213 -3.88 10.32 -9.23
CA TYR A 213 -3.58 11.50 -10.02
C TYR A 213 -4.53 12.62 -9.57
N GLN A 214 -3.97 13.70 -9.05
CA GLN A 214 -4.75 14.75 -8.39
C GLN A 214 -4.12 16.13 -8.57
N SER A 215 -4.93 17.17 -8.39
CA SER A 215 -4.46 18.55 -8.29
C SER A 215 -4.14 18.88 -6.83
N VAL A 216 -2.94 19.38 -6.58
CA VAL A 216 -2.49 19.82 -5.25
C VAL A 216 -2.33 21.31 -5.23
N SER A 217 -3.09 21.97 -4.36
CA SER A 217 -3.02 23.43 -4.17
C SER A 217 -1.96 23.79 -3.15
N THR A 218 -1.13 24.77 -3.48
CA THR A 218 -0.07 25.32 -2.66
C THR A 218 -0.10 26.84 -2.66
N VAL A 219 0.69 27.48 -1.83
CA VAL A 219 0.87 28.95 -1.87
C VAL A 219 1.50 29.46 -3.19
N ARG A 220 2.07 28.55 -4.00
CA ARG A 220 2.69 28.86 -5.29
C ARG A 220 1.78 28.54 -6.50
N GLY A 221 0.56 28.07 -6.25
CA GLY A 221 -0.40 27.65 -7.26
C GLY A 221 -0.83 26.20 -7.11
N SER A 222 -1.60 25.72 -8.07
CA SER A 222 -2.08 24.34 -8.13
C SER A 222 -1.30 23.55 -9.18
N PHE A 223 -0.92 22.32 -8.84
CA PHE A 223 -0.10 21.45 -9.67
C PHE A 223 -0.74 20.07 -9.82
N ASN A 224 -0.68 19.50 -11.02
CA ASN A 224 -1.08 18.12 -11.24
C ASN A 224 0.01 17.17 -10.79
N VAL A 225 -0.37 16.17 -10.02
CA VAL A 225 0.54 15.28 -9.29
C VAL A 225 0.16 13.83 -9.51
N HIS A 226 1.11 13.03 -9.92
CA HIS A 226 1.07 11.57 -9.82
C HIS A 226 1.69 11.19 -8.47
N LEU A 227 0.95 10.53 -7.63
CA LEU A 227 1.34 10.15 -6.27
C LEU A 227 1.17 8.64 -6.08
N ILE A 228 2.20 7.98 -5.55
CA ILE A 228 2.09 6.71 -4.85
C ILE A 228 2.35 6.98 -3.38
N LYS A 229 1.34 6.73 -2.54
CA LYS A 229 1.42 6.85 -1.08
C LYS A 229 1.20 5.49 -0.45
N GLU A 230 2.15 5.05 0.38
CA GLU A 230 2.08 3.74 1.04
C GLU A 230 2.50 3.84 2.49
N ARG A 231 1.99 2.93 3.33
CA ARG A 231 2.40 2.84 4.72
C ARG A 231 3.76 2.15 4.82
N LEU A 232 4.76 2.81 5.43
CA LEU A 232 6.12 2.28 5.59
C LEU A 232 6.17 0.90 6.27
N SER A 233 5.24 0.62 7.19
CA SER A 233 5.15 -0.68 7.87
C SER A 233 4.56 -1.80 6.99
N GLN A 234 4.01 -1.47 5.82
CA GLN A 234 3.36 -2.42 4.90
C GLN A 234 4.12 -2.58 3.59
N VAL A 235 5.29 -1.97 3.47
CA VAL A 235 6.13 -2.06 2.29
C VAL A 235 7.59 -2.27 2.66
N THR A 236 8.33 -2.92 1.78
CA THR A 236 9.79 -2.90 1.79
C THR A 236 10.26 -1.96 0.70
N VAL A 237 10.94 -0.89 1.11
CA VAL A 237 11.58 0.05 0.19
C VAL A 237 12.91 -0.52 -0.25
N LYS A 238 13.14 -0.60 -1.55
CA LYS A 238 14.44 -0.95 -2.14
C LYS A 238 14.93 0.19 -3.02
N THR A 239 16.18 0.55 -2.86
CA THR A 239 16.94 1.38 -3.79
C THR A 239 17.91 0.47 -4.55
N LEU A 240 17.92 0.58 -5.86
CA LEU A 240 18.58 -0.37 -6.76
C LEU A 240 19.42 0.36 -7.80
N THR A 241 20.48 -0.29 -8.26
CA THR A 241 21.34 0.20 -9.35
C THR A 241 21.48 -0.86 -10.44
N ALA A 242 21.60 -0.44 -11.70
CA ALA A 242 21.87 -1.36 -12.80
C ALA A 242 23.31 -1.91 -12.76
N ASN A 243 24.25 -1.14 -12.23
CA ASN A 243 25.63 -1.51 -11.97
C ASN A 243 25.81 -2.13 -10.59
N THR A 244 26.84 -2.97 -10.46
CA THR A 244 27.19 -3.64 -9.18
C THR A 244 28.40 -3.04 -8.50
N THR A 245 29.12 -2.17 -9.17
CA THR A 245 30.31 -1.43 -8.69
C THR A 245 30.14 0.05 -8.97
N ASP A 246 30.97 0.91 -8.41
CA ASP A 246 30.95 2.33 -8.72
C ASP A 246 31.03 2.58 -10.22
N CYS A 247 30.27 3.56 -10.70
CA CYS A 247 30.19 3.87 -12.12
C CYS A 247 30.10 5.37 -12.37
N PHE A 248 31.07 5.90 -13.12
CA PHE A 248 31.20 7.33 -13.42
C PHE A 248 31.19 7.63 -14.94
N ASN A 249 31.24 6.60 -15.79
CA ASN A 249 31.23 6.77 -17.24
C ASN A 249 30.47 5.63 -17.92
N ASN A 250 29.55 5.96 -18.83
CA ASN A 250 28.77 5.01 -19.63
C ASN A 250 28.16 3.88 -18.77
N CYS A 251 27.41 4.28 -17.78
CA CYS A 251 26.86 3.35 -16.80
C CYS A 251 25.76 2.48 -17.39
N PRO A 252 25.67 1.21 -16.96
CA PRO A 252 24.50 0.39 -17.25
C PRO A 252 23.21 1.08 -16.80
N ALA A 253 22.16 0.88 -17.56
CA ALA A 253 20.84 1.39 -17.24
C ALA A 253 19.76 0.43 -17.79
N LYS A 254 18.60 0.40 -17.16
CA LYS A 254 17.47 -0.43 -17.57
C LYS A 254 16.14 0.28 -17.31
N PRO A 255 15.06 -0.14 -17.97
CA PRO A 255 13.74 0.47 -17.74
C PRO A 255 13.20 0.15 -16.35
N LEU A 256 12.29 0.98 -15.84
CA LEU A 256 11.76 0.87 -14.48
C LEU A 256 10.98 -0.42 -14.25
N ASP A 257 10.19 -0.89 -15.22
CA ASP A 257 9.44 -2.14 -15.14
C ASP A 257 10.35 -3.37 -15.04
N GLN A 258 11.57 -3.33 -15.60
CA GLN A 258 12.57 -4.37 -15.41
C GLN A 258 13.09 -4.39 -13.97
N TYR A 259 13.37 -3.23 -13.36
CA TYR A 259 13.69 -3.14 -11.92
C TYR A 259 12.56 -3.72 -11.06
N ALA A 260 11.32 -3.37 -11.38
CA ALA A 260 10.16 -3.88 -10.68
C ALA A 260 10.01 -5.41 -10.82
N GLY A 261 10.08 -5.94 -12.04
CA GLY A 261 9.93 -7.37 -12.32
C GLY A 261 11.01 -8.22 -11.68
N GLU A 262 12.29 -7.82 -11.77
CA GLU A 262 13.44 -8.52 -11.18
C GLU A 262 13.36 -8.58 -9.64
N ASN A 263 12.60 -7.70 -9.01
CA ASN A 263 12.51 -7.59 -7.56
C ASN A 263 11.15 -7.97 -6.98
N GLY A 264 10.19 -8.43 -7.81
CA GLY A 264 8.83 -8.71 -7.36
C GLY A 264 8.13 -7.47 -6.80
N ALA A 265 8.51 -6.29 -7.29
CA ALA A 265 7.93 -5.03 -6.83
C ALA A 265 6.59 -4.78 -7.53
N TYR A 266 5.67 -4.15 -6.81
CA TYR A 266 4.37 -3.76 -7.35
C TYR A 266 4.31 -2.27 -7.73
N ALA A 267 5.29 -1.47 -7.28
CA ALA A 267 5.40 -0.05 -7.57
C ALA A 267 6.86 0.39 -7.63
N GLY A 268 7.13 1.48 -8.32
CA GLY A 268 8.45 2.07 -8.38
C GLY A 268 8.50 3.42 -9.09
N MET A 269 9.66 4.06 -8.99
CA MET A 269 9.95 5.36 -9.55
C MET A 269 11.43 5.47 -9.94
N ASN A 270 11.76 6.36 -10.89
CA ASN A 270 13.15 6.71 -11.21
C ASN A 270 13.90 7.25 -9.98
N GLY A 271 15.21 7.17 -10.03
CA GLY A 271 16.10 7.61 -8.95
C GLY A 271 16.74 8.98 -9.16
N THR A 272 18.09 9.02 -8.99
CA THR A 272 18.92 10.22 -8.97
C THR A 272 19.04 10.89 -10.32
N TYR A 273 19.52 12.13 -10.34
CA TYR A 273 20.03 12.76 -11.57
C TYR A 273 21.09 11.89 -12.24
N LEU A 274 21.07 11.92 -13.56
CA LEU A 274 22.03 11.21 -14.41
C LEU A 274 22.46 12.10 -15.58
N CYS A 275 23.52 11.71 -16.28
CA CYS A 275 23.94 12.33 -17.53
C CYS A 275 23.20 11.67 -18.69
N PRO A 276 22.18 12.34 -19.30
CA PRO A 276 21.32 11.68 -20.29
C PRO A 276 22.03 11.42 -21.62
N PRO A 277 21.66 10.35 -22.35
CA PRO A 277 22.29 10.00 -23.62
C PRO A 277 22.05 11.02 -24.76
N ASP A 278 20.98 11.80 -24.66
CA ASP A 278 20.56 12.83 -25.60
C ASP A 278 21.20 14.20 -25.35
N TYR A 279 22.07 14.34 -24.34
CA TYR A 279 22.80 15.57 -24.06
C TYR A 279 24.24 15.45 -24.58
N ALA A 280 24.63 16.37 -25.45
CA ALA A 280 25.96 16.35 -26.08
C ALA A 280 27.11 16.37 -25.06
N GLN A 281 26.95 17.08 -23.92
CA GLN A 281 27.94 17.13 -22.84
C GLN A 281 28.04 15.81 -22.05
N CYS A 282 27.14 14.87 -22.28
CA CYS A 282 27.16 13.54 -21.68
C CYS A 282 27.88 12.49 -22.52
N ALA A 283 28.43 12.87 -23.69
CA ALA A 283 29.22 11.95 -24.49
C ALA A 283 30.38 11.38 -23.67
N GLY A 284 30.52 10.06 -23.65
CA GLY A 284 31.50 9.35 -22.80
C GLY A 284 31.11 9.22 -21.31
N LYS A 285 29.98 9.82 -20.89
CA LYS A 285 29.48 9.77 -19.53
C LYS A 285 28.00 9.34 -19.46
N VAL A 286 27.48 8.74 -20.51
CA VAL A 286 26.08 8.36 -20.63
C VAL A 286 25.63 7.54 -19.40
N ASN A 287 24.50 7.92 -18.83
CA ASN A 287 23.88 7.31 -17.62
C ASN A 287 24.75 7.38 -16.36
N SER A 288 25.89 8.11 -16.37
CA SER A 288 26.64 8.35 -15.13
C SER A 288 25.83 9.20 -14.16
N TYR A 289 26.06 9.00 -12.87
CA TYR A 289 25.41 9.74 -11.79
C TYR A 289 26.40 10.01 -10.65
N ASP A 290 26.38 11.25 -10.15
CA ASP A 290 27.32 11.74 -9.14
C ASP A 290 26.73 11.66 -7.71
N TYR A 291 25.84 10.70 -7.49
CA TYR A 291 25.12 10.52 -6.24
C TYR A 291 25.31 9.10 -5.71
N ALA A 292 25.45 8.98 -4.38
CA ALA A 292 25.52 7.68 -3.76
C ALA A 292 24.15 7.03 -3.68
N VAL A 293 24.06 5.75 -4.02
CA VAL A 293 22.85 4.93 -3.88
C VAL A 293 23.20 3.65 -3.14
N TYR A 294 22.47 3.34 -2.08
CA TYR A 294 22.60 2.06 -1.40
C TYR A 294 21.84 0.99 -2.19
N ASN A 295 22.56 0.06 -2.81
CA ASN A 295 21.90 -1.04 -3.51
C ASN A 295 21.40 -2.07 -2.48
N SER A 296 20.08 -2.13 -2.30
CA SER A 296 19.43 -2.98 -1.29
C SER A 296 19.69 -4.47 -1.47
N ASN A 297 19.82 -4.94 -2.72
CA ASN A 297 20.10 -6.35 -3.01
C ASN A 297 21.57 -6.72 -2.72
N LEU A 298 22.49 -5.82 -3.04
CA LEU A 298 23.91 -6.00 -2.79
C LEU A 298 24.30 -5.66 -1.34
N ARG A 299 23.43 -4.97 -0.59
CA ARG A 299 23.65 -4.47 0.77
C ARG A 299 24.91 -3.62 0.87
N ARG A 300 25.14 -2.75 -0.13
CA ARG A 300 26.32 -1.88 -0.19
C ARG A 300 26.02 -0.59 -0.93
N TRP A 301 26.81 0.41 -0.64
CA TRP A 301 26.80 1.65 -1.38
C TRP A 301 27.42 1.47 -2.77
N ILE A 302 26.87 2.15 -3.74
CA ILE A 302 27.41 2.41 -5.06
C ILE A 302 27.71 3.91 -5.15
N ASN A 303 28.84 4.26 -5.75
CA ASN A 303 29.40 5.62 -5.74
C ASN A 303 29.58 6.17 -4.31
N TYR A 304 30.10 5.32 -3.42
CA TYR A 304 30.21 5.59 -1.98
C TYR A 304 30.85 6.94 -1.64
N ASN A 305 31.90 7.34 -2.37
CA ASN A 305 32.62 8.59 -2.11
C ASN A 305 31.72 9.83 -2.32
N ALA A 306 30.64 9.72 -3.08
CA ALA A 306 29.64 10.78 -3.27
C ALA A 306 28.83 11.08 -1.99
N LEU A 307 28.90 10.24 -0.96
CA LEU A 307 28.35 10.55 0.35
C LEU A 307 29.08 11.71 1.03
N ASN A 308 30.38 11.88 0.76
CA ASN A 308 31.16 13.02 1.30
C ASN A 308 30.84 14.30 0.53
N ALA A 309 29.58 14.66 0.46
CA ALA A 309 29.08 15.79 -0.33
C ALA A 309 28.04 16.61 0.43
N GLN A 310 27.65 17.73 -0.17
CA GLN A 310 26.61 18.63 0.33
C GLN A 310 25.20 18.25 -0.18
N ASN A 311 25.04 17.03 -0.73
CA ASN A 311 23.80 16.53 -1.26
C ASN A 311 22.83 16.16 -0.15
N GLY A 312 21.52 16.16 -0.45
CA GLY A 312 20.49 15.60 0.41
C GLY A 312 20.44 14.07 0.33
N GLY A 313 19.91 13.42 1.35
CA GLY A 313 19.72 11.97 1.33
C GLY A 313 18.56 11.51 2.20
N LEU A 314 17.85 10.49 1.72
CA LEU A 314 16.78 9.80 2.44
C LEU A 314 17.18 8.34 2.64
N PHE A 315 17.12 7.88 3.88
CA PHE A 315 17.67 6.63 4.36
C PHE A 315 16.59 5.82 5.07
N PHE A 316 16.57 4.52 4.85
CA PHE A 316 15.60 3.58 5.42
C PHE A 316 16.30 2.48 6.20
N ASN A 317 15.75 2.13 7.36
CA ASN A 317 16.06 0.91 8.08
C ASN A 317 14.74 0.21 8.42
N GLY A 318 14.27 -0.66 7.52
CA GLY A 318 12.89 -1.13 7.53
C GLY A 318 11.90 0.03 7.39
N ALA A 319 10.95 0.15 8.31
CA ALA A 319 9.98 1.24 8.35
C ALA A 319 10.54 2.55 8.97
N SER A 320 11.69 2.51 9.62
CA SER A 320 12.32 3.69 10.18
C SER A 320 13.04 4.49 9.10
N THR A 321 12.96 5.82 9.19
CA THR A 321 13.55 6.72 8.20
C THR A 321 14.43 7.78 8.88
N SER A 322 15.49 8.16 8.20
CA SER A 322 16.29 9.32 8.56
C SER A 322 16.61 10.15 7.31
N VAL A 323 16.77 11.46 7.52
CA VAL A 323 17.05 12.40 6.44
C VAL A 323 18.29 13.22 6.79
N TYR A 324 19.12 13.44 5.79
CA TYR A 324 20.28 14.30 5.93
C TYR A 324 20.23 15.38 4.85
N ARG A 325 20.25 16.65 5.27
CA ARG A 325 20.39 17.77 4.31
C ARG A 325 21.73 17.73 3.60
N ARG A 326 22.75 17.18 4.28
CA ARG A 326 24.12 17.04 3.80
C ARG A 326 24.63 15.64 4.11
N THR A 327 24.83 14.84 3.11
CA THR A 327 25.17 13.42 3.25
C THR A 327 26.54 13.17 3.91
N TYR A 328 27.45 14.14 3.92
CA TYR A 328 28.72 14.00 4.64
C TYR A 328 28.51 13.75 6.15
N VAL A 329 27.41 14.22 6.72
CA VAL A 329 27.08 13.97 8.14
C VAL A 329 26.82 12.48 8.38
N TYR A 330 26.12 11.81 7.46
CA TYR A 330 25.96 10.36 7.48
C TYR A 330 27.30 9.66 7.21
N TYR A 331 28.08 10.15 6.24
CA TYR A 331 29.40 9.60 5.92
C TYR A 331 30.32 9.50 7.14
N GLN A 332 30.26 10.48 8.04
CA GLN A 332 31.03 10.50 9.29
C GLN A 332 30.45 9.60 10.39
N ASN A 333 29.12 9.40 10.43
CA ASN A 333 28.41 8.72 11.50
C ASN A 333 27.40 7.72 10.95
N GLN A 334 27.90 6.67 10.29
CA GLN A 334 27.04 5.69 9.62
C GLN A 334 26.19 4.90 10.60
N THR A 335 24.91 4.75 10.28
CA THR A 335 23.95 3.90 10.97
C THR A 335 23.50 2.76 10.03
N PRO A 336 23.01 1.63 10.58
CA PRO A 336 22.47 0.55 9.76
C PRO A 336 21.31 1.02 8.87
N ILE A 337 21.31 0.59 7.60
CA ILE A 337 20.29 0.92 6.61
C ILE A 337 19.95 -0.31 5.76
N THR A 338 18.74 -0.30 5.20
CA THR A 338 18.27 -1.30 4.24
C THR A 338 18.10 -0.74 2.83
N ALA A 339 17.88 0.57 2.73
CA ALA A 339 17.81 1.33 1.47
C ALA A 339 18.24 2.76 1.70
N ALA A 340 18.83 3.42 0.71
CA ALA A 340 19.08 4.85 0.75
C ALA A 340 19.32 5.42 -0.65
N ILE A 341 18.87 6.65 -0.84
CA ILE A 341 19.11 7.41 -2.07
C ILE A 341 19.55 8.83 -1.71
N THR A 342 20.53 9.33 -2.44
CA THR A 342 20.98 10.72 -2.30
C THR A 342 20.74 11.48 -3.60
N ASN A 343 20.43 12.74 -3.49
CA ASN A 343 20.24 13.63 -4.64
C ASN A 343 20.26 15.10 -4.16
N PHE A 344 19.97 16.04 -5.05
CA PHE A 344 19.93 17.47 -4.77
C PHE A 344 18.73 18.16 -5.43
N PRO A 345 18.09 19.11 -4.74
CA PRO A 345 18.22 19.46 -3.32
C PRO A 345 17.32 18.62 -2.41
N LEU A 346 17.53 18.73 -1.09
CA LEU A 346 16.50 18.36 -0.13
C LEU A 346 15.37 19.40 -0.22
N LEU A 347 14.11 18.95 -0.29
CA LEU A 347 12.94 19.80 -0.55
C LEU A 347 12.22 20.25 0.72
N VAL A 348 12.04 19.29 1.65
CA VAL A 348 11.34 19.50 2.92
C VAL A 348 12.15 18.84 4.02
N GLN A 349 12.25 19.49 5.16
CA GLN A 349 12.84 18.93 6.39
C GLN A 349 12.02 19.33 7.60
N ASN A 350 11.64 18.35 8.42
CA ASN A 350 10.79 18.55 9.61
C ASN A 350 9.49 19.35 9.29
N GLY A 351 8.86 19.08 8.16
CA GLY A 351 7.63 19.74 7.72
C GLY A 351 7.80 21.13 7.11
N SER A 352 9.03 21.65 7.07
CA SER A 352 9.32 22.97 6.52
C SER A 352 10.00 22.87 5.15
N VAL A 353 9.52 23.65 4.18
CA VAL A 353 10.17 23.78 2.87
C VAL A 353 11.55 24.38 3.06
N ILE A 354 12.55 23.76 2.39
CA ILE A 354 13.91 24.27 2.32
C ILE A 354 14.04 25.17 1.11
N ASP A 355 14.32 26.43 1.31
CA ASP A 355 14.67 27.33 0.22
C ASP A 355 16.11 27.04 -0.24
N SER A 356 16.20 26.39 -1.40
CA SER A 356 17.47 26.10 -2.06
C SER A 356 17.57 26.80 -3.42
N THR A 357 16.71 27.79 -3.69
CA THR A 357 16.61 28.47 -4.99
C THR A 357 17.94 29.04 -5.45
N SER A 358 18.72 29.62 -4.56
CA SER A 358 20.07 30.15 -4.85
C SER A 358 21.13 29.09 -5.18
N GLU A 359 20.87 27.84 -4.82
CA GLU A 359 21.75 26.69 -5.02
C GLU A 359 21.34 25.87 -6.29
N GLN A 360 20.17 26.18 -6.89
CA GLN A 360 19.60 25.45 -8.01
C GLN A 360 20.21 25.91 -9.35
N ASN A 361 20.38 24.95 -10.27
CA ASN A 361 20.79 25.26 -11.65
C ASN A 361 19.59 25.63 -12.55
N GLY A 362 19.89 26.08 -13.77
CA GLY A 362 18.87 26.54 -14.71
C GLY A 362 17.77 25.51 -15.00
N SER A 363 18.11 24.22 -15.13
CA SER A 363 17.13 23.13 -15.39
C SER A 363 16.19 22.90 -14.21
N GLN A 364 16.65 23.12 -13.01
CA GLN A 364 15.84 22.98 -11.78
C GLN A 364 14.88 24.15 -11.62
N LEU A 365 15.26 25.34 -12.07
CA LEU A 365 14.44 26.54 -12.04
C LEU A 365 13.39 26.61 -13.16
N LEU A 366 13.57 25.84 -14.24
CA LEU A 366 12.60 25.77 -15.34
C LEU A 366 11.43 24.86 -14.96
N LYS A 367 10.22 25.27 -15.39
CA LYS A 367 9.02 24.43 -15.29
C LYS A 367 9.15 23.20 -16.17
N GLY A 368 8.77 22.06 -15.64
CA GLY A 368 8.77 20.77 -16.31
C GLY A 368 8.26 19.67 -15.37
N THR A 369 8.46 18.42 -15.78
CA THR A 369 8.17 17.27 -14.92
C THR A 369 9.26 17.12 -13.86
N LYS A 370 8.91 17.02 -12.60
CA LYS A 370 9.83 16.89 -11.45
C LYS A 370 9.52 15.65 -10.65
N GLY A 371 10.55 14.91 -10.26
CA GLY A 371 10.46 13.77 -9.37
C GLY A 371 10.76 14.13 -7.92
N ALA A 372 10.10 13.48 -6.97
CA ALA A 372 10.39 13.61 -5.55
C ALA A 372 10.04 12.33 -4.77
N ILE A 373 10.79 12.08 -3.70
CA ILE A 373 10.46 11.08 -2.69
C ILE A 373 10.34 11.76 -1.33
N GLY A 374 9.37 11.36 -0.52
CA GLY A 374 9.21 11.89 0.82
C GLY A 374 8.70 10.86 1.81
N VAL A 375 8.79 11.23 3.09
CA VAL A 375 8.28 10.45 4.23
C VAL A 375 7.72 11.38 5.28
N ASP A 376 6.80 10.88 6.12
CA ASP A 376 6.31 11.60 7.31
C ASP A 376 6.50 10.83 8.62
N GLY A 377 7.17 9.66 8.56
CA GLY A 377 7.36 8.73 9.66
C GLY A 377 6.35 7.58 9.66
N THR A 378 5.23 7.73 8.95
CA THR A 378 4.20 6.70 8.77
C THR A 378 4.11 6.24 7.32
N TYR A 379 4.20 7.19 6.39
CA TYR A 379 4.02 6.97 4.95
C TYR A 379 5.28 7.30 4.16
N ILE A 380 5.41 6.61 3.02
CA ILE A 380 6.30 6.99 1.92
C ILE A 380 5.47 7.60 0.79
N TYR A 381 6.02 8.63 0.17
CA TYR A 381 5.46 9.37 -0.96
C TYR A 381 6.41 9.28 -2.15
N LEU A 382 6.01 8.63 -3.24
CA LEU A 382 6.68 8.72 -4.53
C LEU A 382 5.86 9.68 -5.40
N VAL A 383 6.46 10.75 -5.87
CA VAL A 383 5.73 11.87 -6.44
C VAL A 383 6.34 12.32 -7.76
N ILE A 384 5.50 12.50 -8.78
CA ILE A 384 5.87 13.22 -10.00
C ILE A 384 4.92 14.41 -10.16
N VAL A 385 5.50 15.61 -10.17
CA VAL A 385 4.78 16.88 -10.34
C VAL A 385 4.97 17.36 -11.79
N THR A 386 3.87 17.70 -12.46
CA THR A 386 3.94 18.20 -13.84
C THR A 386 3.93 19.74 -13.89
N ASN A 387 4.62 20.31 -14.86
CA ASN A 387 4.72 21.75 -15.09
C ASN A 387 5.15 22.57 -13.85
N ALA A 388 6.14 22.04 -13.12
CA ALA A 388 6.65 22.60 -11.87
C ALA A 388 8.15 22.90 -11.95
N THR A 389 8.63 23.83 -11.15
CA THR A 389 10.04 23.99 -10.79
C THR A 389 10.38 23.03 -9.65
N VAL A 390 11.66 22.86 -9.31
CA VAL A 390 12.06 22.09 -8.12
C VAL A 390 11.54 22.75 -6.84
N THR A 391 11.54 24.08 -6.77
CA THR A 391 10.95 24.83 -5.65
C THR A 391 9.44 24.59 -5.54
N ASP A 392 8.69 24.57 -6.67
CA ASP A 392 7.26 24.25 -6.63
C ASP A 392 7.01 22.85 -6.10
N SER A 393 7.87 21.87 -6.45
CA SER A 393 7.79 20.50 -5.93
C SER A 393 7.98 20.43 -4.42
N ALA A 394 8.82 21.29 -3.83
CA ALA A 394 8.97 21.36 -2.39
C ALA A 394 7.66 21.74 -1.68
N TYR A 395 6.95 22.74 -2.21
CA TYR A 395 5.63 23.13 -1.68
C TYR A 395 4.56 22.08 -1.92
N VAL A 396 4.63 21.35 -3.04
CA VAL A 396 3.73 20.21 -3.29
C VAL A 396 3.98 19.11 -2.26
N MET A 397 5.24 18.73 -1.99
CA MET A 397 5.57 17.72 -1.00
C MET A 397 5.11 18.10 0.40
N GLN A 398 5.28 19.37 0.78
CA GLN A 398 4.75 19.89 2.04
C GLN A 398 3.21 19.80 2.10
N ALA A 399 2.52 20.21 1.05
CA ALA A 399 1.05 20.16 0.98
C ALA A 399 0.49 18.74 1.01
N LEU A 400 1.24 17.76 0.49
CA LEU A 400 0.91 16.33 0.60
C LEU A 400 1.13 15.76 2.01
N GLY A 401 1.78 16.50 2.91
CA GLY A 401 2.05 16.11 4.28
C GLY A 401 3.40 15.43 4.51
N ALA A 402 4.31 15.46 3.54
CA ALA A 402 5.66 14.95 3.76
C ALA A 402 6.37 15.78 4.83
N ARG A 403 6.90 15.10 5.86
CA ARG A 403 7.75 15.73 6.87
C ARG A 403 9.15 16.00 6.33
N ASP A 404 9.67 15.06 5.57
CA ASP A 404 10.97 15.12 4.93
C ASP A 404 10.84 14.70 3.47
N ALA A 405 11.46 15.43 2.54
CA ALA A 405 11.38 15.12 1.12
C ALA A 405 12.66 15.49 0.36
N LEU A 406 13.03 14.63 -0.59
CA LEU A 406 14.20 14.76 -1.44
C LEU A 406 13.76 14.88 -2.90
N ASN A 407 14.38 15.78 -3.64
CA ASN A 407 14.22 15.86 -5.09
C ASN A 407 14.84 14.65 -5.79
N LEU A 408 14.21 14.20 -6.85
CA LEU A 408 14.71 13.14 -7.75
C LEU A 408 14.80 13.67 -9.17
N ASP A 409 15.32 12.85 -10.10
CA ASP A 409 15.36 13.25 -11.50
C ASP A 409 13.97 13.44 -12.09
N GLY A 410 13.90 14.24 -13.12
CA GLY A 410 12.66 14.63 -13.78
C GLY A 410 12.79 14.70 -15.31
N GLY A 411 11.97 15.52 -15.95
CA GLY A 411 11.98 15.69 -17.40
C GLY A 411 11.79 14.35 -18.13
N GLY A 412 12.63 14.09 -19.12
CA GLY A 412 12.60 12.85 -19.91
C GLY A 412 12.99 11.58 -19.15
N THR A 413 13.51 11.70 -17.92
CA THR A 413 13.86 10.57 -17.04
C THR A 413 12.70 10.18 -16.13
N ALA A 414 11.71 11.07 -15.96
CA ALA A 414 10.59 10.82 -15.06
C ALA A 414 9.83 9.54 -15.45
N ALA A 415 9.76 8.60 -14.52
CA ALA A 415 9.06 7.34 -14.69
C ALA A 415 8.40 6.91 -13.37
N MET A 416 7.14 6.51 -13.44
CA MET A 416 6.38 5.94 -12.34
C MET A 416 5.60 4.72 -12.83
N TRP A 417 5.77 3.61 -12.15
CA TRP A 417 5.16 2.33 -12.50
C TRP A 417 4.45 1.74 -11.28
N ILE A 418 3.24 1.22 -11.47
CA ILE A 418 2.50 0.51 -10.42
C ILE A 418 1.48 -0.45 -11.04
N GLY A 419 1.35 -1.64 -10.44
CA GLY A 419 0.34 -2.63 -10.81
C GLY A 419 0.46 -3.11 -12.26
N GLY A 420 1.68 -3.27 -12.78
CA GLY A 420 1.93 -3.77 -14.13
C GLY A 420 1.89 -2.71 -15.24
N SER A 421 1.75 -1.41 -14.90
CA SER A 421 1.66 -0.35 -15.91
C SER A 421 2.38 0.94 -15.52
N TYR A 422 2.90 1.64 -16.51
CA TYR A 422 3.41 3.00 -16.31
C TYR A 422 2.26 3.98 -16.13
N LYS A 423 2.40 4.85 -15.11
CA LYS A 423 1.54 6.02 -14.90
C LYS A 423 2.20 7.28 -15.45
N VAL A 424 3.53 7.31 -15.46
CA VAL A 424 4.37 8.28 -16.14
C VAL A 424 5.55 7.52 -16.77
N GLY A 425 5.94 7.86 -17.95
CA GLY A 425 7.04 7.19 -18.65
C GLY A 425 6.60 6.28 -19.80
N PRO A 426 7.47 5.32 -20.22
CA PRO A 426 8.63 4.76 -19.50
C PRO A 426 9.83 5.68 -19.31
N GLY A 427 9.97 6.77 -20.08
CA GLY A 427 11.11 7.67 -19.99
C GLY A 427 12.43 7.06 -20.52
N ARG A 428 13.54 7.67 -20.08
CA ARG A 428 14.90 7.16 -20.38
C ARG A 428 15.18 5.89 -19.58
N LEU A 429 16.17 5.12 -20.00
CA LEU A 429 16.74 4.06 -19.18
C LEU A 429 17.37 4.65 -17.92
N LEU A 430 17.25 3.95 -16.81
CA LEU A 430 17.60 4.40 -15.47
C LEU A 430 18.84 3.66 -14.96
N PRO A 431 19.90 4.36 -14.52
CA PRO A 431 21.02 3.70 -13.83
C PRO A 431 20.65 3.27 -12.41
N ASN A 432 19.65 3.88 -11.82
CA ASN A 432 19.13 3.50 -10.50
C ASN A 432 17.64 3.84 -10.36
N ALA A 433 16.96 3.11 -9.48
CA ALA A 433 15.53 3.24 -9.24
C ALA A 433 15.17 2.96 -7.78
N ILE A 434 13.98 3.43 -7.39
CA ILE A 434 13.32 3.10 -6.13
C ILE A 434 12.15 2.19 -6.45
N VAL A 435 12.03 1.07 -5.73
CA VAL A 435 10.90 0.16 -5.89
C VAL A 435 10.31 -0.23 -4.54
N LEU A 436 9.01 -0.54 -4.54
CA LEU A 436 8.26 -0.98 -3.37
C LEU A 436 7.82 -2.43 -3.58
N THR A 437 8.19 -3.29 -2.62
CA THR A 437 7.72 -4.67 -2.54
C THR A 437 6.83 -4.83 -1.32
N LYS A 438 6.01 -5.87 -1.31
CA LYS A 438 5.35 -6.27 -0.06
C LYS A 438 6.39 -6.87 0.88
N PRO A 439 6.19 -6.77 2.21
CA PRO A 439 7.09 -7.36 3.20
C PRO A 439 7.29 -8.85 3.02
#